data_1c9bcde196d0a23c20fb6cdc4979ad5a
#
_entry.id   1c9bcde196d0a23c20fb6cdc4979ad5a
#
_cell.length_a   1.000
_cell.length_b   1.000
_cell.length_c   1.000
_cell.angle_alpha   90.00
_cell.angle_beta   90.00
_cell.angle_gamma   90.00
#
_symmetry.space_group_name_H-M   'P 1'
#
loop_
_entity.id
_entity.type
_entity.pdbx_description
1 polymer ?
#
loop_
_entity_poly.entity_id
_entity_poly.type
_entity_poly.pdbx_seq_one_letter_code
_entity_poly.pdbx_strand_id
1 'polypeptide(L)'
;NLSKLDVDITLIDKKNYHLFQPLLYQVAGSVLSPSDIAVPLRWIFRKQKNTKIYLDEVIKIDRVNRKVECKNKIWEYDYLVLSAGLTNNYFGNNKWAKHTTALKTLDDALIIRNKILNTFEEAEWLKSESELEKKMKFVIIGGGATGVELAGVLSEIANSILSKDFKNINTNNTKIILIEGSNRILSSFHEKISSIAEKSLKE
;
A
#
# COMPACT_ATOMS: atom_id res chain seq x y z
N ASN A 1 19.02 -20.23 -6.92
CA ASN A 1 19.79 -19.35 -6.04
C ASN A 1 21.04 -18.86 -6.77
N LEU A 2 21.03 -17.63 -7.28
CA LEU A 2 22.08 -17.05 -8.11
C LEU A 2 23.38 -16.75 -7.33
N SER A 3 23.35 -16.79 -6.00
CA SER A 3 24.54 -16.51 -5.18
C SER A 3 25.69 -17.49 -5.36
N LYS A 4 25.41 -18.68 -5.92
CA LYS A 4 26.39 -19.76 -6.15
C LYS A 4 26.83 -19.87 -7.60
N LEU A 5 26.30 -19.05 -8.48
CA LEU A 5 26.66 -19.05 -9.89
C LEU A 5 27.76 -18.03 -10.17
N ASP A 6 28.57 -18.31 -11.19
CA ASP A 6 29.59 -17.38 -11.70
C ASP A 6 28.90 -16.33 -12.59
N VAL A 7 28.22 -15.39 -11.96
CA VAL A 7 27.52 -14.27 -12.59
C VAL A 7 27.65 -13.01 -11.73
N ASP A 8 27.79 -11.87 -12.37
CA ASP A 8 27.69 -10.56 -11.72
C ASP A 8 26.26 -10.07 -11.75
N ILE A 9 25.68 -9.77 -10.59
CA ILE A 9 24.32 -9.29 -10.46
C ILE A 9 24.33 -7.81 -10.13
N THR A 10 23.67 -7.01 -10.98
CA THR A 10 23.38 -5.61 -10.70
C THR A 10 21.90 -5.45 -10.41
N LEU A 11 21.57 -5.07 -9.17
CA LEU A 11 20.20 -4.74 -8.76
C LEU A 11 20.04 -3.22 -8.76
N ILE A 12 19.08 -2.73 -9.54
CA ILE A 12 18.76 -1.31 -9.63
C ILE A 12 17.35 -1.11 -9.13
N ASP A 13 17.17 -0.25 -8.14
CA ASP A 13 15.86 0.12 -7.62
C ASP A 13 15.86 1.62 -7.27
N LYS A 14 14.73 2.28 -7.46
CA LYS A 14 14.52 3.68 -7.04
C LYS A 14 14.31 3.82 -5.54
N LYS A 15 14.14 2.72 -4.81
CA LYS A 15 14.06 2.63 -3.36
C LYS A 15 15.25 1.82 -2.83
N ASN A 16 15.73 2.17 -1.64
CA ASN A 16 16.85 1.45 -1.02
C ASN A 16 16.40 0.30 -0.11
N TYR A 17 15.11 -0.06 -0.16
CA TYR A 17 14.51 -1.08 0.66
C TYR A 17 13.55 -1.97 -0.13
N HIS A 18 13.44 -3.21 0.28
CA HIS A 18 12.38 -4.11 -0.11
C HIS A 18 11.14 -3.86 0.74
N LEU A 19 9.99 -3.69 0.09
CA LEU A 19 8.71 -3.50 0.75
C LEU A 19 7.89 -4.78 0.67
N PHE A 20 7.49 -5.32 1.81
CA PHE A 20 6.53 -6.43 1.87
C PHE A 20 5.11 -5.89 1.71
N GLN A 21 4.71 -5.66 0.47
CA GLN A 21 3.43 -5.03 0.09
C GLN A 21 2.17 -5.67 0.70
N PRO A 22 2.08 -7.01 0.90
CA PRO A 22 0.89 -7.61 1.48
C PRO A 22 0.48 -7.06 2.84
N LEU A 23 1.42 -6.49 3.62
CA LEU A 23 1.14 -5.90 4.93
C LEU A 23 1.07 -4.36 4.91
N LEU A 24 1.06 -3.75 3.74
CA LEU A 24 1.06 -2.29 3.62
C LEU A 24 -0.20 -1.64 4.22
N TYR A 25 -1.35 -2.32 4.12
CA TYR A 25 -2.60 -1.88 4.74
C TYR A 25 -2.52 -1.81 6.27
N GLN A 26 -1.72 -2.66 6.91
CA GLN A 26 -1.51 -2.62 8.36
C GLN A 26 -0.70 -1.41 8.80
N VAL A 27 0.23 -0.93 7.98
CA VAL A 27 0.92 0.33 8.23
C VAL A 27 -0.05 1.51 8.05
N ALA A 28 -0.86 1.49 6.99
CA ALA A 28 -1.90 2.50 6.77
C ALA A 28 -2.92 2.54 7.91
N GLY A 29 -3.27 1.39 8.47
CA GLY A 29 -4.15 1.23 9.62
C GLY A 29 -3.47 1.35 10.99
N SER A 30 -2.23 1.81 11.09
CA SER A 30 -1.51 2.01 12.37
C SER A 30 -1.23 0.74 13.19
N VAL A 31 -1.40 -0.44 12.63
CA VAL A 31 -1.15 -1.72 13.32
C VAL A 31 0.33 -2.08 13.31
N LEU A 32 1.01 -1.85 12.18
CA LEU A 32 2.45 -2.11 12.03
C LEU A 32 3.25 -0.82 11.88
N SER A 33 4.50 -0.89 12.30
CA SER A 33 5.50 0.14 11.99
C SER A 33 6.02 -0.01 10.55
N PRO A 34 6.42 1.08 9.86
CA PRO A 34 7.08 0.99 8.56
C PRO A 34 8.27 0.05 8.51
N SER A 35 9.05 -0.01 9.60
CA SER A 35 10.23 -0.87 9.73
C SER A 35 9.92 -2.37 9.75
N ASP A 36 8.69 -2.75 10.09
CA ASP A 36 8.28 -4.15 10.15
C ASP A 36 8.12 -4.77 8.76
N ILE A 37 7.87 -3.94 7.75
CA ILE A 37 7.61 -4.37 6.37
C ILE A 37 8.61 -3.83 5.34
N ALA A 38 9.49 -2.91 5.73
CA ALA A 38 10.50 -2.30 4.85
C ALA A 38 11.91 -2.69 5.30
N VAL A 39 12.56 -3.57 4.52
CA VAL A 39 13.90 -4.08 4.85
C VAL A 39 14.93 -3.53 3.88
N PRO A 40 16.04 -2.91 4.35
CA PRO A 40 17.08 -2.38 3.48
C PRO A 40 17.64 -3.43 2.52
N LEU A 41 17.67 -3.14 1.21
CA LEU A 41 18.19 -4.06 0.20
C LEU A 41 19.63 -4.50 0.50
N ARG A 42 20.47 -3.57 0.94
CA ARG A 42 21.86 -3.87 1.28
C ARG A 42 21.99 -4.83 2.46
N TRP A 43 21.03 -4.80 3.40
CA TRP A 43 20.99 -5.76 4.49
C TRP A 43 20.60 -7.16 4.01
N ILE A 44 19.62 -7.27 3.10
CA ILE A 44 19.18 -8.54 2.52
C ILE A 44 20.34 -9.22 1.80
N PHE A 45 21.08 -8.48 0.98
CA PHE A 45 22.15 -9.01 0.15
C PHE A 45 23.56 -8.93 0.76
N ARG A 46 23.70 -8.54 2.05
CA ARG A 46 25.02 -8.31 2.68
C ARG A 46 25.98 -9.49 2.63
N LYS A 47 25.47 -10.73 2.54
CA LYS A 47 26.27 -11.95 2.44
C LYS A 47 26.48 -12.43 1.00
N GLN A 48 25.84 -11.82 0.02
CA GLN A 48 25.92 -12.22 -1.38
C GLN A 48 26.99 -11.40 -2.09
N LYS A 49 28.14 -12.00 -2.34
CA LYS A 49 29.34 -11.32 -2.87
C LYS A 49 29.22 -10.88 -4.32
N ASN A 50 28.46 -11.60 -5.15
CA ASN A 50 28.28 -11.34 -6.57
C ASN A 50 27.12 -10.37 -6.86
N THR A 51 26.59 -9.63 -5.87
CA THR A 51 25.49 -8.68 -6.05
C THR A 51 25.91 -7.26 -5.70
N LYS A 52 25.73 -6.36 -6.63
CA LYS A 52 25.91 -4.91 -6.47
C LYS A 52 24.55 -4.22 -6.54
N ILE A 53 24.29 -3.29 -5.62
CA ILE A 53 23.00 -2.60 -5.49
C ILE A 53 23.20 -1.11 -5.79
N TYR A 54 22.37 -0.59 -6.69
CA TYR A 54 22.39 0.83 -7.06
C TYR A 54 21.00 1.44 -6.84
N LEU A 55 20.97 2.55 -6.11
CA LEU A 55 19.81 3.41 -5.97
C LEU A 55 19.76 4.30 -7.19
N ASP A 56 18.92 3.94 -8.16
CA ASP A 56 18.77 4.68 -9.41
C ASP A 56 17.38 4.41 -10.01
N GLU A 57 16.97 5.24 -10.95
CA GLU A 57 15.70 5.09 -11.65
C GLU A 57 15.95 4.74 -13.13
N VAL A 58 15.35 3.63 -13.55
CA VAL A 58 15.38 3.22 -14.95
C VAL A 58 14.47 4.13 -15.77
N ILE A 59 15.05 4.74 -16.81
CA ILE A 59 14.34 5.65 -17.74
C ILE A 59 13.94 4.91 -19.01
N LYS A 60 14.86 4.08 -19.54
CA LYS A 60 14.67 3.41 -20.82
C LYS A 60 15.37 2.05 -20.86
N ILE A 61 14.79 1.13 -21.59
CA ILE A 61 15.40 -0.17 -21.88
C ILE A 61 15.56 -0.30 -23.40
N ASP A 62 16.82 -0.42 -23.84
CA ASP A 62 17.16 -0.73 -25.21
C ASP A 62 17.45 -2.24 -25.32
N ARG A 63 16.46 -2.97 -25.83
CA ARG A 63 16.58 -4.43 -25.99
C ARG A 63 17.49 -4.85 -27.13
N VAL A 64 17.64 -4.00 -28.14
CA VAL A 64 18.48 -4.30 -29.34
C VAL A 64 19.95 -4.23 -28.95
N ASN A 65 20.33 -3.17 -28.24
CA ASN A 65 21.72 -2.96 -27.83
C ASN A 65 21.98 -3.51 -26.41
N ARG A 66 21.02 -4.20 -25.77
CA ARG A 66 21.11 -4.76 -24.41
C ARG A 66 21.55 -3.73 -23.36
N LYS A 67 20.91 -2.55 -23.34
CA LYS A 67 21.24 -1.45 -22.44
C LYS A 67 20.05 -1.05 -21.60
N VAL A 68 20.33 -0.73 -20.33
CA VAL A 68 19.39 -0.10 -19.40
C VAL A 68 19.90 1.30 -19.10
N GLU A 69 19.16 2.30 -19.52
CA GLU A 69 19.45 3.71 -19.25
C GLU A 69 18.77 4.11 -17.95
N CYS A 70 19.58 4.51 -16.99
CA CYS A 70 19.13 5.06 -15.71
C CYS A 70 19.45 6.56 -15.64
N LYS A 71 18.96 7.25 -14.61
CA LYS A 71 19.24 8.69 -14.42
C LYS A 71 20.73 9.00 -14.33
N ASN A 72 21.50 8.14 -13.67
CA ASN A 72 22.91 8.40 -13.37
C ASN A 72 23.87 7.61 -14.27
N LYS A 73 23.45 6.49 -14.85
CA LYS A 73 24.33 5.62 -15.58
C LYS A 73 23.58 4.73 -16.59
N ILE A 74 24.28 4.36 -17.68
CA ILE A 74 23.84 3.32 -18.62
C ILE A 74 24.53 2.00 -18.24
N TRP A 75 23.74 0.92 -18.19
CA TRP A 75 24.18 -0.42 -17.86
C TRP A 75 24.02 -1.33 -19.07
N GLU A 76 25.01 -2.14 -19.36
CA GLU A 76 24.92 -3.23 -20.33
C GLU A 76 24.59 -4.53 -19.61
N TYR A 77 23.91 -5.46 -20.27
CA TYR A 77 23.50 -6.73 -19.69
C TYR A 77 23.53 -7.87 -20.71
N ASP A 78 23.82 -9.08 -20.22
CA ASP A 78 23.61 -10.32 -20.97
C ASP A 78 22.17 -10.82 -20.74
N TYR A 79 21.69 -10.74 -19.52
CA TYR A 79 20.35 -11.11 -19.10
C TYR A 79 19.69 -9.98 -18.30
N LEU A 80 18.45 -9.69 -18.61
CA LEU A 80 17.66 -8.69 -17.90
C LEU A 80 16.43 -9.31 -17.25
N VAL A 81 16.30 -9.12 -15.93
CA VAL A 81 15.07 -9.42 -15.19
C VAL A 81 14.35 -8.11 -14.91
N LEU A 82 13.17 -7.93 -15.50
CA LEU A 82 12.36 -6.73 -15.32
C LEU A 82 11.27 -6.98 -14.25
N SER A 83 11.43 -6.37 -13.08
CA SER A 83 10.52 -6.49 -11.94
C SER A 83 10.10 -5.12 -11.41
N ALA A 84 9.73 -4.21 -12.31
CA ALA A 84 9.44 -2.81 -12.00
C ALA A 84 8.14 -2.60 -11.19
N GLY A 85 7.34 -3.65 -10.98
CA GLY A 85 6.05 -3.56 -10.29
C GLY A 85 4.97 -2.90 -11.13
N LEU A 86 3.91 -2.46 -10.46
CA LEU A 86 2.74 -1.81 -11.06
C LEU A 86 2.52 -0.44 -10.40
N THR A 87 1.91 0.46 -11.14
CA THR A 87 1.44 1.74 -10.61
C THR A 87 -0.08 1.74 -10.45
N ASN A 88 -0.62 2.78 -9.81
CA ASN A 88 -2.06 2.96 -9.69
C ASN A 88 -2.69 3.21 -11.05
N ASN A 89 -3.87 2.63 -11.26
CA ASN A 89 -4.64 2.81 -12.48
C ASN A 89 -6.01 3.42 -12.12
N TYR A 90 -6.31 4.55 -12.74
CA TYR A 90 -7.61 5.23 -12.61
C TYR A 90 -8.53 5.00 -13.80
N PHE A 91 -8.24 3.98 -14.63
CA PHE A 91 -9.08 3.59 -15.80
C PHE A 91 -9.41 4.75 -16.73
N GLY A 92 -8.42 5.61 -17.00
CA GLY A 92 -8.57 6.82 -17.83
C GLY A 92 -9.08 8.05 -17.08
N ASN A 93 -9.54 7.92 -15.83
CA ASN A 93 -10.07 9.01 -15.02
C ASN A 93 -9.00 9.64 -14.11
N ASN A 94 -7.88 10.07 -14.68
CA ASN A 94 -6.74 10.60 -13.92
C ASN A 94 -7.09 11.79 -13.00
N LYS A 95 -8.22 12.45 -13.24
CA LYS A 95 -8.74 13.51 -12.37
C LYS A 95 -9.07 13.02 -10.95
N TRP A 96 -9.35 11.74 -10.77
CA TRP A 96 -9.66 11.16 -9.46
C TRP A 96 -8.45 11.16 -8.52
N ALA A 97 -7.25 11.14 -9.07
CA ALA A 97 -6.01 11.17 -8.28
C ALA A 97 -5.92 12.34 -7.28
N LYS A 98 -6.55 13.49 -7.60
CA LYS A 98 -6.58 14.64 -6.70
C LYS A 98 -7.50 14.45 -5.48
N HIS A 99 -8.45 13.53 -5.55
CA HIS A 99 -9.48 13.30 -4.53
C HIS A 99 -9.24 12.03 -3.73
N THR A 100 -8.27 11.21 -4.12
CA THR A 100 -7.97 9.94 -3.50
C THR A 100 -6.51 9.86 -3.05
N THR A 101 -6.25 9.05 -2.05
CA THR A 101 -4.88 8.64 -1.70
C THR A 101 -4.74 7.17 -2.08
N ALA A 102 -3.84 6.88 -2.99
CA ALA A 102 -3.57 5.50 -3.38
C ALA A 102 -2.82 4.78 -2.23
N LEU A 103 -2.89 3.45 -2.19
CA LEU A 103 -2.13 2.63 -1.26
C LEU A 103 -1.22 1.68 -2.06
N LYS A 104 -0.03 2.16 -2.40
CA LYS A 104 0.94 1.40 -3.21
C LYS A 104 2.36 1.48 -2.68
N THR A 105 2.72 2.57 -2.05
CA THR A 105 4.03 2.83 -1.50
C THR A 105 3.96 2.99 0.02
N LEU A 106 5.11 2.91 0.68
CA LEU A 106 5.19 3.18 2.12
C LEU A 106 4.78 4.62 2.45
N ASP A 107 5.14 5.56 1.60
CA ASP A 107 4.75 6.96 1.75
C ASP A 107 3.22 7.13 1.68
N ASP A 108 2.56 6.43 0.75
CA ASP A 108 1.09 6.41 0.67
C ASP A 108 0.45 5.88 1.95
N ALA A 109 0.99 4.78 2.50
CA ALA A 109 0.49 4.19 3.74
C ALA A 109 0.61 5.17 4.92
N LEU A 110 1.73 5.89 5.03
CA LEU A 110 1.93 6.90 6.06
C LEU A 110 0.99 8.11 5.89
N ILE A 111 0.73 8.54 4.67
CA ILE A 111 -0.25 9.60 4.39
C ILE A 111 -1.65 9.14 4.81
N ILE A 112 -2.04 7.91 4.48
CA ILE A 112 -3.35 7.36 4.87
C ILE A 112 -3.44 7.25 6.39
N ARG A 113 -2.42 6.70 7.04
CA ARG A 113 -2.32 6.60 8.50
C ARG A 113 -2.57 7.96 9.17
N ASN A 114 -1.83 8.99 8.74
CA ASN A 114 -1.96 10.32 9.30
C ASN A 114 -3.36 10.90 9.06
N LYS A 115 -3.94 10.67 7.88
CA LYS A 115 -5.32 11.11 7.59
C LYS A 115 -6.35 10.44 8.50
N ILE A 116 -6.21 9.13 8.73
CA ILE A 116 -7.12 8.37 9.61
C ILE A 116 -7.02 8.94 11.03
N LEU A 117 -5.83 9.00 11.61
CA LEU A 117 -5.64 9.46 12.99
C LEU A 117 -6.08 10.91 13.16
N ASN A 118 -5.66 11.81 12.27
CA ASN A 118 -6.07 13.22 12.33
C ASN A 118 -7.57 13.40 12.18
N THR A 119 -8.27 12.53 11.46
CA THR A 119 -9.73 12.57 11.35
C THR A 119 -10.40 12.41 12.72
N PHE A 120 -9.92 11.48 13.54
CA PHE A 120 -10.45 11.28 14.90
C PHE A 120 -10.05 12.42 15.85
N GLU A 121 -8.81 12.91 15.75
CA GLU A 121 -8.37 14.08 16.52
C GLU A 121 -9.21 15.32 16.21
N GLU A 122 -9.49 15.59 14.96
CA GLU A 122 -10.33 16.71 14.55
C GLU A 122 -11.79 16.49 14.95
N ALA A 123 -12.28 15.24 14.93
CA ALA A 123 -13.64 14.90 15.36
C ALA A 123 -13.84 15.18 16.86
N GLU A 124 -12.82 14.97 17.70
CA GLU A 124 -12.87 15.19 19.15
C GLU A 124 -13.25 16.64 19.54
N TRP A 125 -13.01 17.59 18.63
CA TRP A 125 -13.37 19.00 18.80
C TRP A 125 -14.77 19.36 18.34
N LEU A 126 -15.44 18.48 17.58
CA LEU A 126 -16.75 18.77 17.01
C LEU A 126 -17.85 18.54 18.06
N LYS A 127 -18.86 19.42 18.04
CA LYS A 127 -20.02 19.33 18.93
C LYS A 127 -21.32 18.95 18.22
N SER A 128 -21.34 19.12 16.89
CA SER A 128 -22.49 18.82 16.07
C SER A 128 -22.48 17.37 15.61
N GLU A 129 -23.53 16.63 15.87
CA GLU A 129 -23.67 15.23 15.46
C GLU A 129 -23.61 15.07 13.94
N SER A 130 -24.19 16.01 13.18
CA SER A 130 -24.12 15.99 11.71
C SER A 130 -22.73 16.25 11.15
N GLU A 131 -21.90 17.03 11.85
CA GLU A 131 -20.49 17.25 11.47
C GLU A 131 -19.66 16.02 11.82
N LEU A 132 -19.89 15.39 12.97
CA LEU A 132 -19.26 14.13 13.37
C LEU A 132 -19.53 13.02 12.37
N GLU A 133 -20.80 12.83 11.97
CA GLU A 133 -21.17 11.82 10.98
C GLU A 133 -20.47 12.03 9.61
N LYS A 134 -20.34 13.28 9.18
CA LYS A 134 -19.61 13.61 7.96
C LYS A 134 -18.11 13.38 8.10
N LYS A 135 -17.54 13.74 9.24
CA LYS A 135 -16.11 13.67 9.52
C LYS A 135 -15.63 12.23 9.64
N MET A 136 -16.33 11.40 10.42
CA MET A 136 -15.98 10.00 10.67
C MET A 136 -16.48 9.06 9.55
N LYS A 137 -16.50 9.52 8.30
CA LYS A 137 -16.87 8.73 7.13
C LYS A 137 -15.64 8.47 6.25
N PHE A 138 -15.27 7.22 6.11
CA PHE A 138 -14.16 6.78 5.28
C PHE A 138 -14.70 6.06 4.04
N VAL A 139 -14.15 6.40 2.89
CA VAL A 139 -14.52 5.79 1.62
C VAL A 139 -13.30 5.09 1.04
N ILE A 140 -13.42 3.80 0.80
CA ILE A 140 -12.41 2.94 0.19
C ILE A 140 -12.89 2.58 -1.21
N ILE A 141 -12.06 2.81 -2.22
CA ILE A 141 -12.38 2.51 -3.62
C ILE A 141 -11.56 1.31 -4.08
N GLY A 142 -12.24 0.25 -4.46
CA GLY A 142 -11.69 -1.03 -4.88
C GLY A 142 -11.91 -2.14 -3.85
N GLY A 143 -12.71 -3.14 -4.20
CA GLY A 143 -13.03 -4.31 -3.38
C GLY A 143 -12.08 -5.49 -3.59
N GLY A 144 -10.84 -5.26 -4.02
CA GLY A 144 -9.78 -6.26 -4.01
C GLY A 144 -9.26 -6.53 -2.60
N ALA A 145 -8.26 -7.44 -2.46
CA ALA A 145 -7.70 -7.83 -1.16
C ALA A 145 -7.30 -6.61 -0.30
N THR A 146 -6.53 -5.68 -0.86
CA THR A 146 -6.08 -4.49 -0.12
C THR A 146 -7.22 -3.63 0.41
N GLY A 147 -8.28 -3.40 -0.38
CA GLY A 147 -9.42 -2.59 0.06
C GLY A 147 -10.24 -3.29 1.14
N VAL A 148 -10.46 -4.59 1.01
CA VAL A 148 -11.16 -5.42 2.01
C VAL A 148 -10.37 -5.46 3.32
N GLU A 149 -9.06 -5.70 3.25
CA GLU A 149 -8.17 -5.72 4.42
C GLU A 149 -8.10 -4.36 5.11
N LEU A 150 -8.01 -3.26 4.35
CA LEU A 150 -8.01 -1.91 4.91
C LEU A 150 -9.34 -1.58 5.58
N ALA A 151 -10.47 -2.00 5.00
CA ALA A 151 -11.79 -1.81 5.61
C ALA A 151 -11.89 -2.54 6.95
N GLY A 152 -11.44 -3.79 7.02
CA GLY A 152 -11.41 -4.57 8.26
C GLY A 152 -10.55 -3.94 9.34
N VAL A 153 -9.31 -3.57 9.00
CA VAL A 153 -8.38 -2.92 9.95
C VAL A 153 -8.94 -1.57 10.44
N LEU A 154 -9.53 -0.78 9.55
CA LEU A 154 -10.11 0.52 9.93
C LEU A 154 -11.29 0.35 10.90
N SER A 155 -12.13 -0.68 10.69
CA SER A 155 -13.20 -1.04 11.60
C SER A 155 -12.66 -1.47 12.97
N GLU A 156 -11.65 -2.33 12.99
CA GLU A 156 -11.02 -2.81 14.22
C GLU A 156 -10.42 -1.65 15.04
N ILE A 157 -9.72 -0.73 14.37
CA ILE A 157 -9.11 0.43 15.02
C ILE A 157 -10.19 1.32 15.62
N ALA A 158 -11.21 1.68 14.84
CA ALA A 158 -12.29 2.55 15.31
C ALA A 158 -13.05 1.94 16.49
N ASN A 159 -13.40 0.65 16.41
CA ASN A 159 -14.28 0.00 17.38
C ASN A 159 -13.56 -0.55 18.61
N SER A 160 -12.30 -0.98 18.48
CA SER A 160 -11.59 -1.71 19.54
C SER A 160 -10.45 -0.94 20.18
N ILE A 161 -9.77 -0.09 19.44
CA ILE A 161 -8.58 0.64 19.91
C ILE A 161 -8.97 2.07 20.27
N LEU A 162 -9.38 2.87 19.30
CA LEU A 162 -9.65 4.28 19.49
C LEU A 162 -10.87 4.54 20.40
N SER A 163 -11.81 3.60 20.48
CA SER A 163 -12.96 3.69 21.39
C SER A 163 -12.58 3.81 22.87
N LYS A 164 -11.33 3.45 23.23
CA LYS A 164 -10.80 3.56 24.59
C LYS A 164 -10.05 4.88 24.82
N ASP A 165 -9.56 5.50 23.76
CA ASP A 165 -8.70 6.68 23.83
C ASP A 165 -9.52 7.97 23.76
N PHE A 166 -10.49 8.04 22.85
CA PHE A 166 -11.34 9.22 22.64
C PHE A 166 -12.53 9.22 23.60
N LYS A 167 -12.85 10.38 24.18
CA LYS A 167 -13.88 10.52 25.23
C LYS A 167 -15.07 11.39 24.85
N ASN A 168 -14.87 12.33 23.92
CA ASN A 168 -15.93 13.25 23.51
C ASN A 168 -16.68 12.73 22.27
N ILE A 169 -16.15 11.73 21.58
CA ILE A 169 -16.78 11.10 20.42
C ILE A 169 -16.96 9.60 20.62
N ASN A 170 -17.99 9.06 19.99
CA ASN A 170 -18.17 7.61 19.90
C ASN A 170 -17.59 7.11 18.57
N THR A 171 -16.37 6.58 18.59
CA THR A 171 -15.69 6.09 17.40
C THR A 171 -16.38 4.88 16.75
N ASN A 172 -17.28 4.18 17.48
CA ASN A 172 -18.10 3.11 16.92
C ASN A 172 -19.12 3.63 15.88
N ASN A 173 -19.38 4.95 15.85
CA ASN A 173 -20.22 5.57 14.83
C ASN A 173 -19.47 5.82 13.50
N THR A 174 -18.22 5.38 13.41
CA THR A 174 -17.43 5.48 12.19
C THR A 174 -18.10 4.71 11.05
N LYS A 175 -18.30 5.39 9.92
CA LYS A 175 -18.85 4.77 8.71
C LYS A 175 -17.74 4.44 7.71
N ILE A 176 -17.60 3.18 7.37
CA ILE A 176 -16.66 2.70 6.37
C ILE A 176 -17.45 2.24 5.14
N ILE A 177 -17.18 2.86 4.00
CA ILE A 177 -17.88 2.60 2.75
C ILE A 177 -16.86 2.01 1.77
N LEU A 178 -17.04 0.75 1.39
CA LEU A 178 -16.24 0.07 0.36
C LEU A 178 -17.00 0.11 -0.97
N ILE A 179 -16.39 0.73 -1.98
CA ILE A 179 -16.97 0.85 -3.32
C ILE A 179 -16.21 -0.08 -4.27
N GLU A 180 -16.95 -0.97 -4.93
CA GLU A 180 -16.42 -1.89 -5.95
C GLU A 180 -17.21 -1.73 -7.26
N GLY A 181 -16.52 -1.72 -8.39
CA GLY A 181 -17.12 -1.60 -9.72
C GLY A 181 -17.59 -2.92 -10.31
N SER A 182 -17.11 -4.05 -9.77
CA SER A 182 -17.52 -5.40 -10.18
C SER A 182 -18.76 -5.85 -9.41
N ASN A 183 -19.32 -6.99 -9.82
CA ASN A 183 -20.52 -7.57 -9.18
C ASN A 183 -20.28 -8.07 -7.75
N ARG A 184 -19.02 -8.22 -7.31
CA ARG A 184 -18.65 -8.70 -5.98
C ARG A 184 -17.25 -8.24 -5.59
N ILE A 185 -16.99 -8.12 -4.30
CA ILE A 185 -15.65 -7.92 -3.76
C ILE A 185 -14.81 -9.17 -3.98
N LEU A 186 -13.49 -9.05 -3.93
CA LEU A 186 -12.54 -10.16 -4.11
C LEU A 186 -12.84 -10.96 -5.38
N SER A 187 -13.15 -10.29 -6.50
CA SER A 187 -13.59 -10.92 -7.75
C SER A 187 -12.59 -11.95 -8.33
N SER A 188 -11.30 -11.82 -8.00
CA SER A 188 -10.23 -12.77 -8.37
C SER A 188 -10.18 -14.04 -7.50
N PHE A 189 -10.97 -14.10 -6.42
CA PHE A 189 -11.03 -15.25 -5.52
C PHE A 189 -12.29 -16.09 -5.81
N HIS A 190 -12.32 -17.28 -5.25
CA HIS A 190 -13.51 -18.14 -5.34
C HIS A 190 -14.73 -17.47 -4.71
N GLU A 191 -15.92 -17.63 -5.29
CA GLU A 191 -17.16 -16.95 -4.86
C GLU A 191 -17.50 -17.13 -3.38
N LYS A 192 -17.24 -18.32 -2.85
CA LYS A 192 -17.47 -18.62 -1.42
C LYS A 192 -16.62 -17.69 -0.51
N ILE A 193 -15.38 -17.39 -0.90
CA ILE A 193 -14.50 -16.49 -0.15
C ILE A 193 -15.04 -15.06 -0.20
N SER A 194 -15.47 -14.63 -1.38
CA SER A 194 -16.09 -13.33 -1.60
C SER A 194 -17.33 -13.13 -0.72
N SER A 195 -18.21 -14.14 -0.70
CA SER A 195 -19.43 -14.12 0.12
C SER A 195 -19.15 -14.09 1.63
N ILE A 196 -18.15 -14.85 2.10
CA ILE A 196 -17.75 -14.83 3.51
C ILE A 196 -17.20 -13.45 3.88
N ALA A 197 -16.30 -12.88 3.06
CA ALA A 197 -15.73 -11.58 3.31
C ALA A 197 -16.78 -10.47 3.30
N GLU A 198 -17.74 -10.51 2.37
CA GLU A 198 -18.85 -9.55 2.32
C GLU A 198 -19.71 -9.61 3.59
N LYS A 199 -20.01 -10.83 4.05
CA LYS A 199 -20.76 -11.01 5.29
C LYS A 199 -20.01 -10.43 6.48
N SER A 200 -18.72 -10.75 6.64
CA SER A 200 -17.89 -10.24 7.75
C SER A 200 -17.71 -8.71 7.74
N LEU A 201 -17.75 -8.08 6.57
CA LEU A 201 -17.69 -6.62 6.49
C LEU A 201 -19.01 -5.91 6.81
N LYS A 202 -20.13 -6.63 6.80
CA LYS A 202 -21.47 -6.10 7.13
C LYS A 202 -21.86 -6.32 8.59
N GLU A 203 -21.18 -7.19 9.30
CA GLU A 203 -21.29 -7.43 10.75
C GLU A 203 -20.54 -6.36 11.54
#